data_615bb226c81ba9da87202bc6e80303a4
#
_entry.id   615bb226c81ba9da87202bc6e80303a4
#
_cell.length_a   1.000
_cell.length_b   1.000
_cell.length_c   1.000
_cell.angle_alpha   90.00
_cell.angle_beta   90.00
_cell.angle_gamma   90.00
#
_symmetry.space_group_name_H-M   'P 1'
#
loop_
_entity.id
_entity.type
_entity.pdbx_description
1 polymer ?
#
loop_
_entity_poly.entity_id
_entity_poly.type
_entity_poly.pdbx_seq_one_letter_code
_entity_poly.pdbx_strand_id
1 'polypeptide(L)'
;VIIVLFAEVLPKSYAFNNADRFSLKIALIVQIFVWTLKPVTWSLRVIVTRLLRNRSEEGTSREDELRGLIDLHSEDTDEDGRETGAMLSSVLDLGELTVEEIMTHRASVSSVDAHDDPEEILRFVLRSPHTRHPVYSGKPENITGVLHVKALLRAIEENADRDLSGLNIKDIATEPFFVPETTPLFSQLQAFRARREHFAVVIDEYGDLRGIVTLEDILEEIVGDI
;
A
#
# COMPACT_ATOMS: atom_id res chain seq x y z
N VAL A 1 44.38 -38.55 -5.46
CA VAL A 1 45.12 -37.40 -6.06
C VAL A 1 45.00 -37.46 -7.60
N ILE A 2 45.30 -38.58 -8.28
CA ILE A 2 45.31 -38.69 -9.75
C ILE A 2 43.87 -38.45 -10.33
N ILE A 3 42.84 -38.98 -9.70
CA ILE A 3 41.44 -38.81 -10.15
C ILE A 3 41.03 -37.32 -10.03
N VAL A 4 41.34 -36.66 -8.97
CA VAL A 4 41.04 -35.23 -8.77
C VAL A 4 41.80 -34.37 -9.80
N LEU A 5 43.03 -34.68 -10.08
CA LEU A 5 43.83 -33.95 -11.06
C LEU A 5 43.24 -34.06 -12.46
N PHE A 6 42.87 -35.27 -12.91
CA PHE A 6 42.36 -35.48 -14.25
C PHE A 6 40.87 -35.20 -14.41
N ALA A 7 40.05 -35.41 -13.39
CA ALA A 7 38.61 -35.25 -13.47
C ALA A 7 38.14 -33.80 -13.10
N GLU A 8 38.93 -33.07 -12.34
CA GLU A 8 38.50 -31.76 -11.84
C GLU A 8 39.44 -30.60 -12.24
N VAL A 9 40.74 -30.73 -11.93
CA VAL A 9 41.71 -29.62 -12.11
C VAL A 9 42.02 -29.39 -13.59
N LEU A 10 42.29 -30.46 -14.35
CA LEU A 10 42.71 -30.38 -15.74
C LEU A 10 41.59 -29.83 -16.66
N PRO A 11 40.29 -30.29 -16.56
CA PRO A 11 39.23 -29.73 -17.37
C PRO A 11 38.93 -28.26 -17.05
N LYS A 12 38.98 -27.86 -15.76
CA LYS A 12 38.76 -26.47 -15.35
C LYS A 12 39.89 -25.55 -15.87
N SER A 13 41.14 -25.97 -15.71
CA SER A 13 42.28 -25.19 -16.18
C SER A 13 42.33 -25.05 -17.69
N TYR A 14 41.93 -26.10 -18.44
CA TYR A 14 41.88 -26.07 -19.89
C TYR A 14 40.72 -25.16 -20.39
N ALA A 15 39.57 -25.19 -19.70
CA ALA A 15 38.43 -24.32 -20.00
C ALA A 15 38.73 -22.84 -19.76
N PHE A 16 39.47 -22.51 -18.69
CA PHE A 16 39.92 -21.16 -18.37
C PHE A 16 40.85 -20.59 -19.44
N ASN A 17 41.84 -21.38 -19.87
CA ASN A 17 42.85 -20.92 -20.83
C ASN A 17 42.35 -20.84 -22.30
N ASN A 18 41.27 -21.51 -22.65
CA ASN A 18 40.74 -21.56 -24.02
C ASN A 18 39.19 -21.35 -24.05
N ALA A 19 38.70 -20.41 -23.23
CA ALA A 19 37.27 -20.20 -23.00
C ALA A 19 36.45 -20.08 -24.31
N ASP A 20 36.91 -19.28 -25.27
CA ASP A 20 36.18 -19.03 -26.53
C ASP A 20 36.07 -20.26 -27.45
N ARG A 21 37.15 -21.02 -27.58
CA ARG A 21 37.14 -22.24 -28.43
C ARG A 21 36.42 -23.40 -27.77
N PHE A 22 36.49 -23.47 -26.46
CA PHE A 22 35.86 -24.51 -25.67
C PHE A 22 34.35 -24.29 -25.59
N SER A 23 33.89 -23.06 -25.38
CA SER A 23 32.47 -22.69 -25.36
C SER A 23 31.81 -22.96 -26.70
N LEU A 24 32.44 -22.63 -27.83
CA LEU A 24 31.91 -22.90 -29.16
C LEU A 24 31.73 -24.41 -29.46
N LYS A 25 32.64 -25.24 -29.00
CA LYS A 25 32.53 -26.70 -29.17
C LYS A 25 31.45 -27.31 -28.29
N ILE A 26 31.34 -26.84 -27.05
CA ILE A 26 30.31 -27.32 -26.11
C ILE A 26 28.94 -26.77 -26.49
N ALA A 27 28.84 -25.55 -26.99
CA ALA A 27 27.59 -24.95 -27.43
C ALA A 27 26.82 -25.84 -28.42
N LEU A 28 27.53 -26.48 -29.35
CA LEU A 28 26.91 -27.39 -30.32
C LEU A 28 26.30 -28.65 -29.65
N ILE A 29 27.01 -29.22 -28.68
CA ILE A 29 26.54 -30.40 -27.91
C ILE A 29 25.36 -30.02 -27.02
N VAL A 30 25.46 -28.89 -26.33
CA VAL A 30 24.36 -28.36 -25.49
C VAL A 30 23.13 -28.02 -26.33
N GLN A 31 23.32 -27.45 -27.52
CA GLN A 31 22.22 -27.14 -28.44
C GLN A 31 21.47 -28.38 -28.90
N ILE A 32 22.18 -29.45 -29.22
CA ILE A 32 21.57 -30.76 -29.55
C ILE A 32 20.79 -31.31 -28.36
N PHE A 33 21.37 -31.20 -27.15
CA PHE A 33 20.73 -31.66 -25.92
C PHE A 33 19.47 -30.87 -25.59
N VAL A 34 19.52 -29.56 -25.71
CA VAL A 34 18.35 -28.66 -25.52
C VAL A 34 17.27 -28.99 -26.57
N TRP A 35 17.66 -29.18 -27.83
CA TRP A 35 16.71 -29.52 -28.90
C TRP A 35 16.01 -30.86 -28.65
N THR A 36 16.74 -31.88 -28.18
CA THR A 36 16.20 -33.19 -27.86
C THR A 36 15.28 -33.16 -26.62
N LEU A 37 15.55 -32.31 -25.64
CA LEU A 37 14.74 -32.17 -24.42
C LEU A 37 13.56 -31.19 -24.59
N LYS A 38 13.54 -30.39 -25.66
CA LYS A 38 12.48 -29.41 -25.94
C LYS A 38 11.06 -30.01 -25.96
N PRO A 39 10.80 -31.17 -26.58
CA PRO A 39 9.47 -31.80 -26.56
C PRO A 39 9.06 -32.27 -25.16
N VAL A 40 10.01 -32.72 -24.35
CA VAL A 40 9.73 -33.15 -22.96
C VAL A 40 9.36 -31.95 -22.09
N THR A 41 10.14 -30.86 -22.17
CA THR A 41 9.83 -29.63 -21.42
C THR A 41 8.54 -28.98 -21.91
N TRP A 42 8.23 -29.05 -23.22
CA TRP A 42 6.97 -28.55 -23.77
C TRP A 42 5.77 -29.35 -23.25
N SER A 43 5.85 -30.69 -23.25
CA SER A 43 4.77 -31.53 -22.72
C SER A 43 4.55 -31.36 -21.23
N LEU A 44 5.64 -31.22 -20.44
CA LEU A 44 5.54 -30.91 -19.02
C LEU A 44 4.86 -29.56 -18.78
N ARG A 45 5.24 -28.53 -19.57
CA ARG A 45 4.65 -27.21 -19.49
C ARG A 45 3.14 -27.23 -19.79
N VAL A 46 2.72 -27.97 -20.82
CA VAL A 46 1.30 -28.12 -21.16
C VAL A 46 0.52 -28.84 -20.03
N ILE A 47 1.11 -29.86 -19.43
CA ILE A 47 0.49 -30.58 -18.29
C ILE A 47 0.36 -29.65 -17.08
N VAL A 48 1.44 -28.95 -16.72
CA VAL A 48 1.46 -28.02 -15.60
C VAL A 48 0.47 -26.87 -15.83
N THR A 49 0.49 -26.27 -17.02
CA THR A 49 -0.45 -25.17 -17.36
C THR A 49 -1.91 -25.66 -17.35
N ARG A 50 -2.16 -26.91 -17.71
CA ARG A 50 -3.53 -27.46 -17.72
C ARG A 50 -4.02 -27.86 -16.33
N LEU A 51 -3.10 -28.25 -15.44
CA LEU A 51 -3.40 -28.57 -14.04
C LEU A 51 -3.60 -27.30 -13.20
N LEU A 52 -2.82 -26.26 -13.47
CA LEU A 52 -2.84 -24.96 -12.76
C LEU A 52 -3.80 -23.93 -13.35
N ARG A 53 -4.51 -24.25 -14.44
CA ARG A 53 -5.41 -23.32 -15.18
C ARG A 53 -6.62 -22.82 -14.37
N ASN A 54 -6.76 -23.21 -13.10
CA ASN A 54 -7.82 -22.72 -12.21
C ASN A 54 -7.37 -21.63 -11.23
N ARG A 55 -6.16 -21.12 -11.35
CA ARG A 55 -5.70 -19.94 -10.58
C ARG A 55 -5.22 -18.88 -11.54
N SER A 56 -5.85 -17.73 -11.47
CA SER A 56 -5.52 -16.48 -12.18
C SER A 56 -4.16 -15.96 -11.69
N GLU A 57 -3.04 -16.45 -12.24
CA GLU A 57 -1.68 -16.15 -11.77
C GLU A 57 -0.87 -15.28 -12.73
N GLU A 58 -1.50 -14.61 -13.69
CA GLU A 58 -0.72 -13.71 -14.59
C GLU A 58 -0.32 -12.38 -13.91
N GLY A 59 -1.01 -11.98 -12.85
CA GLY A 59 -0.66 -10.80 -12.03
C GLY A 59 0.44 -11.11 -11.03
N THR A 60 0.23 -12.11 -10.19
CA THR A 60 1.13 -12.53 -9.09
C THR A 60 2.55 -12.85 -9.56
N SER A 61 2.69 -13.51 -10.72
CA SER A 61 4.02 -13.88 -11.25
C SER A 61 4.88 -12.69 -11.65
N ARG A 62 4.28 -11.56 -12.06
CA ARG A 62 5.03 -10.34 -12.40
C ARG A 62 5.40 -9.52 -11.18
N GLU A 63 4.53 -9.49 -10.19
CA GLU A 63 4.79 -8.82 -8.91
C GLU A 63 5.87 -9.54 -8.12
N ASP A 64 5.83 -10.89 -8.08
CA ASP A 64 6.89 -11.71 -7.48
C ASP A 64 8.24 -11.52 -8.17
N GLU A 65 8.26 -11.40 -9.51
CA GLU A 65 9.48 -11.12 -10.28
C GLU A 65 10.04 -9.73 -9.97
N LEU A 66 9.16 -8.71 -9.84
CA LEU A 66 9.56 -7.37 -9.46
C LEU A 66 10.08 -7.31 -8.02
N ARG A 67 9.42 -7.99 -7.07
CA ARG A 67 9.90 -8.14 -5.68
C ARG A 67 11.29 -8.75 -5.65
N GLY A 68 11.49 -9.86 -6.38
CA GLY A 68 12.79 -10.50 -6.47
C GLY A 68 13.90 -9.61 -7.05
N LEU A 69 13.58 -8.73 -8.00
CA LEU A 69 14.53 -7.74 -8.53
C LEU A 69 14.86 -6.63 -7.54
N ILE A 70 13.85 -6.18 -6.78
CA ILE A 70 14.02 -5.17 -5.72
C ILE A 70 14.90 -5.74 -4.60
N ASP A 71 14.64 -6.97 -4.16
CA ASP A 71 15.41 -7.64 -3.12
C ASP A 71 16.87 -7.82 -3.52
N LEU A 72 17.12 -8.30 -4.74
CA LEU A 72 18.48 -8.45 -5.28
C LEU A 72 19.25 -7.12 -5.35
N HIS A 73 18.54 -6.02 -5.67
CA HIS A 73 19.17 -4.71 -5.77
C HIS A 73 19.45 -4.11 -4.39
N SER A 74 18.58 -4.37 -3.41
CA SER A 74 18.73 -3.89 -2.03
C SER A 74 19.84 -4.61 -1.25
N GLU A 75 20.13 -5.89 -1.58
CA GLU A 75 21.21 -6.65 -0.95
C GLU A 75 22.61 -6.15 -1.34
N ASP A 76 22.79 -5.67 -2.57
CA ASP A 76 24.07 -5.24 -3.13
C ASP A 76 24.38 -3.74 -2.91
N THR A 77 23.48 -2.98 -2.24
CA THR A 77 23.58 -1.52 -2.15
C THR A 77 23.77 -1.05 -0.71
N ASP A 78 24.25 0.21 -0.55
CA ASP A 78 24.40 0.91 0.72
C ASP A 78 23.07 1.07 1.47
N GLU A 79 23.10 1.61 2.69
CA GLU A 79 21.92 1.79 3.57
C GLU A 79 20.76 2.50 2.88
N ASP A 80 21.03 3.54 2.06
CA ASP A 80 20.05 4.27 1.24
C ASP A 80 19.34 3.36 0.21
N GLY A 81 20.06 2.38 -0.34
CA GLY A 81 19.48 1.44 -1.31
C GLY A 81 18.53 0.43 -0.67
N ARG A 82 18.80 0.04 0.57
CA ARG A 82 17.91 -0.85 1.34
C ARG A 82 16.60 -0.15 1.71
N GLU A 83 16.70 1.10 2.15
CA GLU A 83 15.55 1.92 2.48
C GLU A 83 14.67 2.15 1.23
N THR A 84 15.29 2.50 0.10
CA THR A 84 14.58 2.64 -1.18
C THR A 84 13.93 1.32 -1.61
N GLY A 85 14.60 0.17 -1.44
CA GLY A 85 14.06 -1.14 -1.74
C GLY A 85 12.83 -1.47 -0.86
N ALA A 86 12.89 -1.16 0.43
CA ALA A 86 11.78 -1.34 1.35
C ALA A 86 10.56 -0.51 0.93
N MET A 87 10.74 0.79 0.61
CA MET A 87 9.66 1.65 0.11
C MET A 87 9.04 1.13 -1.18
N LEU A 88 9.85 0.62 -2.12
CA LEU A 88 9.35 0.04 -3.36
C LEU A 88 8.50 -1.22 -3.11
N SER A 89 8.91 -2.06 -2.16
CA SER A 89 8.13 -3.23 -1.75
C SER A 89 6.82 -2.82 -1.10
N SER A 90 6.82 -1.83 -0.18
CA SER A 90 5.61 -1.28 0.44
C SER A 90 4.63 -0.71 -0.59
N VAL A 91 5.13 -0.06 -1.67
CA VAL A 91 4.26 0.42 -2.76
C VAL A 91 3.56 -0.73 -3.50
N LEU A 92 4.24 -1.89 -3.67
CA LEU A 92 3.60 -3.09 -4.25
C LEU A 92 2.54 -3.66 -3.30
N ASP A 93 2.82 -3.67 -2.00
CA ASP A 93 1.91 -4.18 -0.96
C ASP A 93 0.60 -3.37 -0.86
N LEU A 94 0.62 -2.06 -1.22
CA LEU A 94 -0.60 -1.24 -1.26
C LEU A 94 -1.70 -1.79 -2.18
N GLY A 95 -1.35 -2.62 -3.16
CA GLY A 95 -2.32 -3.27 -4.04
C GLY A 95 -3.08 -4.41 -3.35
N GLU A 96 -2.49 -5.04 -2.35
CA GLU A 96 -3.00 -6.18 -1.62
C GLU A 96 -3.72 -5.77 -0.33
N LEU A 97 -3.23 -4.70 0.34
CA LEU A 97 -3.79 -4.17 1.58
C LEU A 97 -5.12 -3.43 1.33
N THR A 98 -6.01 -3.51 2.32
CA THR A 98 -7.31 -2.84 2.32
C THR A 98 -7.37 -1.71 3.35
N VAL A 99 -8.34 -0.82 3.22
CA VAL A 99 -8.58 0.28 4.16
C VAL A 99 -8.82 -0.25 5.59
N GLU A 100 -9.49 -1.41 5.75
CA GLU A 100 -9.75 -2.03 7.06
C GLU A 100 -8.47 -2.30 7.85
N GLU A 101 -7.37 -2.64 7.16
CA GLU A 101 -6.12 -3.06 7.80
C GLU A 101 -5.35 -1.90 8.43
N ILE A 102 -5.55 -0.65 7.91
CA ILE A 102 -4.82 0.53 8.38
C ILE A 102 -5.71 1.59 9.02
N MET A 103 -7.04 1.48 8.89
CA MET A 103 -7.96 2.50 9.40
C MET A 103 -7.84 2.69 10.92
N THR A 104 -8.02 3.91 11.39
CA THR A 104 -8.30 4.15 12.80
C THR A 104 -9.72 3.67 13.12
N HIS A 105 -9.82 2.60 13.92
CA HIS A 105 -11.10 2.00 14.26
C HIS A 105 -12.01 2.98 15.03
N ARG A 106 -13.32 2.91 14.78
CA ARG A 106 -14.35 3.82 15.33
C ARG A 106 -14.27 4.06 16.85
N ALA A 107 -13.80 3.08 17.62
CA ALA A 107 -13.64 3.21 19.07
C ALA A 107 -12.55 4.22 19.47
N SER A 108 -11.60 4.49 18.59
CA SER A 108 -10.47 5.42 18.80
C SER A 108 -10.67 6.75 18.10
N VAL A 109 -11.75 6.90 17.30
CA VAL A 109 -12.03 8.12 16.56
C VAL A 109 -12.57 9.20 17.49
N SER A 110 -11.92 10.38 17.49
CA SER A 110 -12.38 11.58 18.18
C SER A 110 -13.44 12.31 17.35
N SER A 111 -14.72 12.09 17.62
CA SER A 111 -15.85 12.73 16.95
C SER A 111 -16.58 13.72 17.83
N VAL A 112 -17.37 14.61 17.25
CA VAL A 112 -18.17 15.64 17.94
C VAL A 112 -19.65 15.53 17.60
N ASP A 113 -20.55 15.78 18.55
CA ASP A 113 -21.99 15.90 18.24
C ASP A 113 -22.28 17.28 17.67
N ALA A 114 -23.02 17.30 16.55
CA ALA A 114 -23.45 18.55 15.91
C ALA A 114 -24.38 19.40 16.79
N HIS A 115 -24.96 18.81 17.87
CA HIS A 115 -25.88 19.46 18.79
C HIS A 115 -25.23 19.92 20.09
N ASP A 116 -23.94 19.59 20.29
CA ASP A 116 -23.20 20.07 21.46
C ASP A 116 -23.00 21.60 21.40
N ASP A 117 -22.77 22.20 22.56
CA ASP A 117 -22.47 23.63 22.67
C ASP A 117 -21.17 23.93 21.88
N PRO A 118 -21.19 24.91 20.95
CA PRO A 118 -20.02 25.33 20.19
C PRO A 118 -18.78 25.66 21.06
N GLU A 119 -18.97 26.18 22.29
CA GLU A 119 -17.87 26.37 23.23
C GLU A 119 -17.23 25.07 23.71
N GLU A 120 -18.05 24.03 23.93
CA GLU A 120 -17.57 22.71 24.32
C GLU A 120 -16.82 22.05 23.17
N ILE A 121 -17.37 22.15 21.96
CA ILE A 121 -16.72 21.66 20.77
C ILE A 121 -15.37 22.36 20.54
N LEU A 122 -15.33 23.69 20.66
CA LEU A 122 -14.08 24.46 20.54
C LEU A 122 -13.04 23.99 21.57
N ARG A 123 -13.45 23.84 22.84
CA ARG A 123 -12.55 23.34 23.90
C ARG A 123 -12.04 21.93 23.62
N PHE A 124 -12.89 21.06 23.08
CA PHE A 124 -12.55 19.70 22.71
C PHE A 124 -11.52 19.67 21.57
N VAL A 125 -11.81 20.34 20.45
CA VAL A 125 -10.93 20.32 19.26
C VAL A 125 -9.56 21.00 19.51
N LEU A 126 -9.51 22.02 20.37
CA LEU A 126 -8.26 22.67 20.76
C LEU A 126 -7.35 21.81 21.65
N ARG A 127 -7.91 20.81 22.34
CA ARG A 127 -7.15 19.84 23.15
C ARG A 127 -6.77 18.59 22.37
N SER A 128 -7.46 18.35 21.27
CA SER A 128 -7.19 17.20 20.40
C SER A 128 -5.89 17.39 19.62
N PRO A 129 -5.09 16.35 19.41
CA PRO A 129 -3.95 16.40 18.51
C PRO A 129 -4.37 16.41 17.02
N HIS A 130 -5.65 16.12 16.75
CA HIS A 130 -6.14 15.96 15.39
C HIS A 130 -6.70 17.26 14.82
N THR A 131 -6.58 17.45 13.50
CA THR A 131 -7.04 18.64 12.78
C THR A 131 -8.41 18.49 12.16
N ARG A 132 -8.93 17.25 12.05
CA ARG A 132 -10.24 16.92 11.51
C ARG A 132 -10.97 16.00 12.46
N HIS A 133 -12.27 16.25 12.63
CA HIS A 133 -13.14 15.49 13.50
C HIS A 133 -14.43 15.13 12.75
N PRO A 134 -14.83 13.85 12.67
CA PRO A 134 -16.16 13.50 12.21
C PRO A 134 -17.23 14.15 13.07
N VAL A 135 -18.26 14.68 12.42
CA VAL A 135 -19.42 15.27 13.08
C VAL A 135 -20.59 14.32 12.92
N TYR A 136 -21.16 13.90 14.03
CA TYR A 136 -22.35 13.04 14.03
C TYR A 136 -23.59 13.80 14.51
N SER A 137 -24.78 13.25 14.25
CA SER A 137 -26.04 13.82 14.71
C SER A 137 -26.89 12.77 15.42
N GLY A 138 -26.97 12.91 16.73
CA GLY A 138 -27.77 12.04 17.64
C GLY A 138 -27.11 10.70 17.97
N LYS A 139 -26.72 9.90 16.98
CA LYS A 139 -25.97 8.65 17.18
C LYS A 139 -24.56 8.77 16.61
N PRO A 140 -23.54 8.26 17.34
CA PRO A 140 -22.14 8.33 16.90
C PRO A 140 -21.88 7.71 15.52
N GLU A 141 -22.69 6.74 15.11
CA GLU A 141 -22.59 6.10 13.78
C GLU A 141 -23.13 6.98 12.66
N ASN A 142 -23.99 7.97 12.97
CA ASN A 142 -24.62 8.84 11.98
C ASN A 142 -23.73 10.06 11.68
N ILE A 143 -22.68 9.85 10.90
CA ILE A 143 -21.76 10.91 10.49
C ILE A 143 -22.43 11.79 9.43
N THR A 144 -22.56 13.08 9.74
CA THR A 144 -23.20 14.08 8.89
C THR A 144 -22.22 15.09 8.29
N GLY A 145 -20.96 15.12 8.78
CA GLY A 145 -19.96 16.04 8.29
C GLY A 145 -18.58 15.75 8.83
N VAL A 146 -17.60 16.53 8.38
CA VAL A 146 -16.23 16.54 8.91
C VAL A 146 -15.87 17.97 9.27
N LEU A 147 -15.60 18.21 10.55
CA LEU A 147 -15.19 19.50 11.07
C LEU A 147 -13.68 19.65 10.97
N HIS A 148 -13.23 20.63 10.21
CA HIS A 148 -11.83 21.03 10.20
C HIS A 148 -11.60 22.14 11.25
N VAL A 149 -10.67 21.93 12.18
CA VAL A 149 -10.37 22.90 13.26
C VAL A 149 -10.12 24.31 12.71
N LYS A 150 -9.37 24.42 11.61
CA LYS A 150 -9.10 25.72 10.94
C LYS A 150 -10.38 26.38 10.40
N ALA A 151 -11.36 25.62 9.92
CA ALA A 151 -12.63 26.16 9.44
C ALA A 151 -13.45 26.71 10.62
N LEU A 152 -13.48 25.99 11.75
CA LEU A 152 -14.13 26.46 12.97
C LEU A 152 -13.50 27.78 13.46
N LEU A 153 -12.17 27.84 13.55
CA LEU A 153 -11.48 29.06 14.00
C LEU A 153 -11.75 30.25 13.07
N ARG A 154 -11.82 30.03 11.75
CA ARG A 154 -12.17 31.07 10.78
C ARG A 154 -13.61 31.54 10.96
N ALA A 155 -14.56 30.61 11.15
CA ALA A 155 -15.96 31.00 11.40
C ALA A 155 -16.13 31.82 12.66
N ILE A 156 -15.35 31.51 13.71
CA ILE A 156 -15.31 32.32 14.94
C ILE A 156 -14.73 33.71 14.70
N GLU A 157 -13.66 33.81 13.90
CA GLU A 157 -13.02 35.10 13.58
C GLU A 157 -13.91 35.99 12.72
N GLU A 158 -14.65 35.42 11.79
CA GLU A 158 -15.60 36.12 10.91
C GLU A 158 -16.85 36.62 11.66
N ASN A 159 -17.16 36.04 12.81
CA ASN A 159 -18.25 36.54 13.67
C ASN A 159 -17.81 37.77 14.46
N ALA A 160 -18.39 38.90 14.12
CA ALA A 160 -17.97 40.24 14.62
C ALA A 160 -17.93 40.36 16.14
N ASP A 161 -18.80 39.67 16.85
CA ASP A 161 -18.89 39.68 18.31
C ASP A 161 -18.08 38.55 18.97
N ARG A 162 -17.48 37.65 18.18
CA ARG A 162 -16.86 36.41 18.68
C ARG A 162 -17.80 35.57 19.55
N ASP A 163 -19.11 35.77 19.35
CA ASP A 163 -20.14 35.02 20.03
C ASP A 163 -20.29 33.67 19.41
N LEU A 164 -20.01 32.61 20.18
CA LEU A 164 -20.09 31.22 19.74
C LEU A 164 -21.53 30.70 19.71
N SER A 165 -22.46 31.34 20.45
CA SER A 165 -23.84 30.86 20.64
C SER A 165 -24.65 30.84 19.35
N GLY A 166 -24.24 31.60 18.31
CA GLY A 166 -24.86 31.62 16.99
C GLY A 166 -24.25 30.68 15.95
N LEU A 167 -23.18 29.95 16.28
CA LEU A 167 -22.50 29.11 15.34
C LEU A 167 -23.21 27.75 15.18
N ASN A 168 -23.54 27.40 13.95
CA ASN A 168 -24.06 26.07 13.61
C ASN A 168 -22.93 25.22 13.06
N ILE A 169 -22.53 24.19 13.79
CA ILE A 169 -21.42 23.30 13.41
C ILE A 169 -21.69 22.58 12.07
N LYS A 170 -22.96 22.30 11.75
CA LYS A 170 -23.33 21.67 10.48
C LYS A 170 -23.03 22.56 9.27
N ASP A 171 -23.10 23.87 9.42
CA ASP A 171 -22.83 24.82 8.33
C ASP A 171 -21.31 25.01 8.11
N ILE A 172 -20.50 24.71 9.14
CA ILE A 172 -19.03 24.82 9.11
C ILE A 172 -18.40 23.51 8.63
N ALA A 173 -19.03 22.37 8.96
CA ALA A 173 -18.55 21.06 8.57
C ALA A 173 -18.68 20.85 7.06
N THR A 174 -17.70 20.18 6.47
CA THR A 174 -17.72 19.76 5.07
C THR A 174 -18.43 18.41 4.91
N GLU A 175 -18.92 18.13 3.70
CA GLU A 175 -19.52 16.83 3.38
C GLU A 175 -18.52 15.70 3.61
N PRO A 176 -18.93 14.59 4.28
CA PRO A 176 -18.01 13.48 4.55
C PRO A 176 -17.77 12.69 3.27
N PHE A 177 -16.50 12.33 3.04
CA PHE A 177 -16.14 11.39 2.01
C PHE A 177 -16.17 9.97 2.59
N PHE A 178 -17.14 9.16 2.16
CA PHE A 178 -17.28 7.78 2.60
C PHE A 178 -16.50 6.82 1.71
N VAL A 179 -15.89 5.81 2.33
CA VAL A 179 -15.15 4.74 1.65
C VAL A 179 -15.49 3.38 2.29
N PRO A 180 -15.74 2.32 1.48
CA PRO A 180 -15.89 0.96 2.00
C PRO A 180 -14.59 0.45 2.64
N GLU A 181 -14.70 -0.29 3.75
CA GLU A 181 -13.54 -0.88 4.45
C GLU A 181 -12.75 -1.85 3.57
N THR A 182 -13.39 -2.50 2.60
CA THR A 182 -12.77 -3.46 1.65
C THR A 182 -12.04 -2.80 0.49
N THR A 183 -11.97 -1.46 0.44
CA THR A 183 -11.31 -0.74 -0.67
C THR A 183 -9.79 -0.96 -0.61
N PRO A 184 -9.13 -1.39 -1.72
CA PRO A 184 -7.68 -1.49 -1.77
C PRO A 184 -7.01 -0.14 -1.54
N LEU A 185 -5.91 -0.11 -0.77
CA LEU A 185 -5.23 1.13 -0.39
C LEU A 185 -4.72 1.92 -1.59
N PHE A 186 -4.22 1.24 -2.62
CA PHE A 186 -3.80 1.90 -3.86
C PHE A 186 -4.95 2.68 -4.52
N SER A 187 -6.15 2.09 -4.54
CA SER A 187 -7.35 2.75 -5.07
C SER A 187 -7.76 3.95 -4.22
N GLN A 188 -7.67 3.80 -2.89
CA GLN A 188 -7.96 4.88 -1.96
C GLN A 188 -6.97 6.05 -2.09
N LEU A 189 -5.69 5.78 -2.26
CA LEU A 189 -4.67 6.79 -2.53
C LEU A 189 -4.98 7.58 -3.82
N GLN A 190 -5.38 6.88 -4.88
CA GLN A 190 -5.80 7.54 -6.12
C GLN A 190 -7.06 8.39 -5.94
N ALA A 191 -8.04 7.92 -5.15
CA ALA A 191 -9.26 8.65 -4.85
C ALA A 191 -8.96 9.94 -4.07
N PHE A 192 -8.10 9.89 -3.06
CA PHE A 192 -7.64 11.08 -2.33
C PHE A 192 -6.99 12.10 -3.26
N ARG A 193 -6.09 11.66 -4.15
CA ARG A 193 -5.45 12.55 -5.14
C ARG A 193 -6.45 13.17 -6.12
N ALA A 194 -7.37 12.38 -6.65
CA ALA A 194 -8.35 12.85 -7.63
C ALA A 194 -9.35 13.85 -7.03
N ARG A 195 -9.76 13.63 -5.78
CA ARG A 195 -10.70 14.49 -5.05
C ARG A 195 -10.02 15.64 -4.32
N ARG A 196 -8.69 15.62 -4.16
CA ARG A 196 -7.91 16.54 -3.32
C ARG A 196 -8.37 16.49 -1.86
N GLU A 197 -8.79 15.31 -1.42
CA GLU A 197 -9.15 15.03 -0.04
C GLU A 197 -8.01 14.30 0.68
N HIS A 198 -7.99 14.39 2.00
CA HIS A 198 -6.95 13.78 2.85
C HIS A 198 -7.56 13.01 4.00
N PHE A 199 -8.89 12.89 4.03
CA PHE A 199 -9.63 12.28 5.12
C PHE A 199 -10.88 11.61 4.57
N ALA A 200 -11.14 10.36 4.99
CA ALA A 200 -12.35 9.64 4.62
C ALA A 200 -12.94 8.92 5.84
N VAL A 201 -14.25 8.77 5.82
CA VAL A 201 -15.02 8.01 6.80
C VAL A 201 -15.21 6.60 6.26
N VAL A 202 -14.78 5.59 7.02
CA VAL A 202 -14.84 4.19 6.61
C VAL A 202 -16.16 3.57 7.06
N ILE A 203 -16.83 2.91 6.12
CA ILE A 203 -18.13 2.26 6.34
C ILE A 203 -18.10 0.80 5.89
N ASP A 204 -18.99 -0.02 6.47
CA ASP A 204 -19.24 -1.38 6.02
C ASP A 204 -20.32 -1.44 4.91
N GLU A 205 -20.73 -2.66 4.52
CA GLU A 205 -21.72 -2.91 3.46
C GLU A 205 -23.13 -2.43 3.84
N TYR A 206 -23.39 -2.19 5.11
CA TYR A 206 -24.67 -1.70 5.64
C TYR A 206 -24.67 -0.18 5.79
N GLY A 207 -23.50 0.48 5.58
CA GLY A 207 -23.33 1.91 5.76
C GLY A 207 -23.02 2.30 7.21
N ASP A 208 -22.71 1.35 8.09
CA ASP A 208 -22.36 1.60 9.48
C ASP A 208 -20.90 2.08 9.57
N LEU A 209 -20.65 3.04 10.47
CA LEU A 209 -19.30 3.56 10.74
C LEU A 209 -18.36 2.48 11.27
N ARG A 210 -17.25 2.26 10.57
CA ARG A 210 -16.16 1.36 10.98
C ARG A 210 -14.96 2.13 11.54
N GLY A 211 -14.67 3.29 10.97
CA GLY A 211 -13.52 4.11 11.37
C GLY A 211 -13.29 5.29 10.46
N ILE A 212 -12.06 5.72 10.41
CA ILE A 212 -11.55 6.75 9.50
C ILE A 212 -10.25 6.30 8.89
N VAL A 213 -9.93 6.82 7.71
CA VAL A 213 -8.61 6.67 7.08
C VAL A 213 -8.14 8.03 6.55
N THR A 214 -6.86 8.31 6.73
CA THR A 214 -6.24 9.55 6.25
C THR A 214 -5.21 9.26 5.15
N LEU A 215 -4.79 10.29 4.43
CA LEU A 215 -3.70 10.17 3.46
C LEU A 215 -2.39 9.85 4.17
N GLU A 216 -2.22 10.41 5.37
CA GLU A 216 -1.07 10.19 6.24
C GLU A 216 -0.91 8.70 6.58
N ASP A 217 -2.00 8.00 6.95
CA ASP A 217 -1.98 6.56 7.26
C ASP A 217 -1.49 5.73 6.06
N ILE A 218 -1.94 6.07 4.83
CA ILE A 218 -1.47 5.38 3.62
C ILE A 218 0.00 5.68 3.31
N LEU A 219 0.47 6.90 3.58
CA LEU A 219 1.88 7.27 3.37
C LEU A 219 2.80 6.59 4.39
N GLU A 220 2.33 6.39 5.62
CA GLU A 220 3.04 5.65 6.67
C GLU A 220 3.31 4.19 6.26
N GLU A 221 2.36 3.53 5.59
CA GLU A 221 2.57 2.19 5.02
C GLU A 221 3.66 2.15 3.93
N ILE A 222 3.91 3.26 3.24
CA ILE A 222 4.95 3.34 2.21
C ILE A 222 6.32 3.64 2.81
N VAL A 223 6.37 4.61 3.74
CA VAL A 223 7.64 5.19 4.24
C VAL A 223 8.09 4.53 5.54
N GLY A 224 7.17 3.88 6.27
CA GLY A 224 7.39 3.42 7.64
C GLY A 224 7.09 4.51 8.67
N ASP A 225 7.25 4.18 9.95
CA ASP A 225 7.05 5.11 11.07
C ASP A 225 7.90 6.38 10.87
N ILE A 226 7.25 7.54 10.84
CA ILE A 226 7.85 8.88 10.66
C ILE A 226 8.10 9.54 12.02
#